data_5f4c9c2632b4343d734cb395adc4d075
#
_entry.id   5f4c9c2632b4343d734cb395adc4d075
#
_cell.length_a   1.000
_cell.length_b   1.000
_cell.length_c   1.000
_cell.angle_alpha   90.00
_cell.angle_beta   90.00
_cell.angle_gamma   90.00
#
_symmetry.space_group_name_H-M   'P 1'
#
loop_
_entity.id
_entity.type
_entity.pdbx_description
1 polymer ?
#
loop_
_entity_poly.entity_id
_entity_poly.type
_entity_poly.pdbx_seq_one_letter_code
_entity_poly.pdbx_strand_id
1 'polypeptide(L)'
;FDVSIADFRKKYLMDYPQKLTNIELSKSLNDEELEFINQIALEMSIKLDLDGRYLIRNSGTEPLLRVLVEARSQESMENFSEELLSKINNYLN
;
A
#
# COMPACT_ATOMS: atom_id res chain seq x y z
N PHE A 1 11.83 4.65 2.87
CA PHE A 1 11.31 5.51 3.52
C PHE A 1 11.90 5.76 4.79
N ASP A 2 11.98 6.83 4.94
CA ASP A 2 12.90 6.96 5.85
C ASP A 2 12.37 7.39 7.14
N VAL A 3 13.21 7.22 8.07
CA VAL A 3 12.90 7.51 9.41
C VAL A 3 12.47 8.94 9.59
N SER A 4 13.00 9.80 8.75
CA SER A 4 12.70 11.21 8.91
C SER A 4 11.25 11.53 8.63
N ILE A 5 10.59 10.77 7.76
CA ILE A 5 9.18 11.01 7.52
C ILE A 5 8.36 10.56 8.71
N ALA A 6 8.72 9.42 9.29
CA ALA A 6 8.04 8.97 10.48
C ALA A 6 8.23 9.93 11.63
N ASP A 7 9.45 10.43 11.79
CA ASP A 7 9.74 11.41 12.81
C ASP A 7 8.96 12.68 12.58
N PHE A 8 8.85 13.10 11.34
CA PHE A 8 8.12 14.30 11.00
C PHE A 8 6.65 14.16 11.44
N ARG A 9 6.05 13.02 11.15
CA ARG A 9 4.66 12.80 11.54
C ARG A 9 4.48 12.80 13.05
N LYS A 10 5.37 12.15 13.75
CA LYS A 10 5.30 12.15 15.20
C LYS A 10 5.41 13.55 15.78
N LYS A 11 6.19 14.37 15.11
CA LYS A 11 6.50 15.67 15.65
C LYS A 11 5.45 16.71 15.32
N TYR A 12 4.85 16.64 14.13
CA TYR A 12 3.98 17.69 13.64
C TYR A 12 2.55 17.27 13.41
N LEU A 13 2.34 15.99 13.24
CA LEU A 13 1.03 15.45 12.94
C LEU A 13 0.75 14.31 13.89
N MET A 14 -0.50 13.97 14.00
CA MET A 14 -0.86 12.79 14.75
C MET A 14 -0.37 11.57 14.02
N ASP A 15 -0.06 10.52 14.77
CA ASP A 15 0.29 9.25 14.16
C ASP A 15 -0.92 8.70 13.45
N TYR A 16 -0.79 8.48 12.16
CA TYR A 16 -1.86 7.88 11.39
C TYR A 16 -1.71 6.36 11.43
N PRO A 17 -2.81 5.63 11.55
CA PRO A 17 -2.74 4.18 11.42
C PRO A 17 -2.14 3.79 10.08
N GLN A 18 -1.26 2.82 10.11
CA GLN A 18 -0.70 2.29 8.87
C GLN A 18 -0.54 0.79 8.97
N LYS A 19 -0.53 0.15 7.82
CA LYS A 19 -0.39 -1.29 7.75
C LYS A 19 0.54 -1.64 6.60
N LEU A 20 1.58 -2.39 6.92
CA LEU A 20 2.51 -2.89 5.92
C LEU A 20 2.24 -4.36 5.71
N THR A 21 2.01 -4.74 4.47
CA THR A 21 1.78 -6.12 4.11
C THR A 21 2.78 -6.54 3.05
N ASN A 22 3.36 -7.71 3.21
CA ASN A 22 4.24 -8.31 2.21
C ASN A 22 3.51 -9.46 1.55
N ILE A 23 3.41 -9.41 0.24
CA ILE A 23 2.78 -10.47 -0.53
C ILE A 23 3.87 -11.27 -1.21
N GLU A 24 3.94 -12.56 -0.91
CA GLU A 24 4.93 -13.43 -1.54
C GLU A 24 4.56 -13.67 -2.99
N LEU A 25 5.58 -13.63 -3.85
CA LEU A 25 5.41 -13.82 -5.28
C LEU A 25 6.27 -14.99 -5.73
N SER A 26 5.88 -15.62 -6.84
CA SER A 26 6.74 -16.64 -7.43
C SER A 26 7.97 -15.98 -8.04
N LYS A 27 7.81 -14.75 -8.52
CA LYS A 27 8.93 -13.96 -9.01
C LYS A 27 8.52 -12.50 -8.92
N SER A 28 9.50 -11.61 -8.93
CA SER A 28 9.24 -10.18 -8.87
C SER A 28 8.39 -9.76 -10.05
N LEU A 29 7.51 -8.79 -9.82
CA LEU A 29 6.67 -8.26 -10.88
C LEU A 29 7.50 -7.40 -11.82
N ASN A 30 7.13 -7.42 -13.11
CA ASN A 30 7.76 -6.50 -14.05
C ASN A 30 7.08 -5.13 -13.95
N ASP A 31 7.62 -4.17 -14.68
CA ASP A 31 7.14 -2.80 -14.60
C ASP A 31 5.68 -2.67 -15.00
N GLU A 32 5.26 -3.41 -16.01
CA GLU A 32 3.88 -3.35 -16.47
C GLU A 32 2.91 -3.89 -15.42
N GLU A 33 3.30 -5.00 -14.81
CA GLU A 33 2.46 -5.60 -13.77
C GLU A 33 2.36 -4.68 -12.57
N LEU A 34 3.46 -4.09 -12.17
CA LEU A 34 3.47 -3.19 -11.04
C LEU A 34 2.64 -1.95 -11.34
N GLU A 35 2.74 -1.44 -12.55
CA GLU A 35 1.96 -0.27 -12.94
C GLU A 35 0.47 -0.59 -12.93
N PHE A 36 0.09 -1.78 -13.37
CA PHE A 36 -1.31 -2.18 -13.36
C PHE A 36 -1.85 -2.21 -11.94
N ILE A 37 -1.08 -2.77 -11.03
CA ILE A 37 -1.49 -2.83 -9.63
C ILE A 37 -1.60 -1.43 -9.03
N ASN A 38 -0.65 -0.56 -9.36
CA ASN A 38 -0.72 0.82 -8.89
C ASN A 38 -1.93 1.55 -9.47
N GLN A 39 -2.33 1.21 -10.68
CA GLN A 39 -3.53 1.80 -11.27
C GLN A 39 -4.77 1.36 -10.51
N ILE A 40 -4.84 0.10 -10.13
CA ILE A 40 -5.94 -0.39 -9.30
C ILE A 40 -6.00 0.40 -8.00
N ALA A 41 -4.86 0.59 -7.36
CA ALA A 41 -4.82 1.32 -6.10
C ALA A 41 -5.24 2.76 -6.27
N LEU A 42 -4.83 3.39 -7.36
CA LEU A 42 -5.20 4.77 -7.61
C LEU A 42 -6.70 4.92 -7.76
N GLU A 43 -7.31 4.04 -8.55
CA GLU A 43 -8.74 4.09 -8.74
C GLU A 43 -9.50 3.86 -7.45
N MET A 44 -9.01 2.93 -6.64
CA MET A 44 -9.61 2.67 -5.33
C MET A 44 -9.49 3.88 -4.41
N SER A 45 -8.34 4.53 -4.43
CA SER A 45 -8.12 5.66 -3.54
C SER A 45 -9.09 6.79 -3.85
N ILE A 46 -9.43 6.95 -5.12
CA ILE A 46 -10.40 7.96 -5.52
C ILE A 46 -11.81 7.52 -5.15
N LYS A 47 -12.14 6.28 -5.46
CA LYS A 47 -13.48 5.77 -5.24
C LYS A 47 -13.85 5.71 -3.77
N LEU A 48 -12.89 5.32 -2.94
CA LEU A 48 -13.12 5.21 -1.51
C LEU A 48 -12.76 6.48 -0.75
N ASP A 49 -12.31 7.50 -1.49
CA ASP A 49 -11.96 8.78 -0.88
C ASP A 49 -10.95 8.57 0.26
N LEU A 50 -9.87 7.89 -0.07
CA LEU A 50 -8.86 7.57 0.93
C LEU A 50 -8.24 8.83 1.51
N ASP A 51 -8.37 8.99 2.82
CA ASP A 51 -7.79 10.12 3.51
C ASP A 51 -6.43 9.71 4.05
N GLY A 52 -5.47 9.57 3.16
CA GLY A 52 -4.15 9.11 3.50
C GLY A 52 -3.40 8.79 2.23
N ARG A 53 -2.63 7.70 2.28
CA ARG A 53 -1.83 7.36 1.11
C ARG A 53 -1.49 5.87 1.12
N TYR A 54 -0.96 5.42 -0.01
CA TYR A 54 -0.50 4.05 -0.15
C TYR A 54 0.82 4.05 -0.89
N LEU A 55 1.55 2.96 -0.74
CA LEU A 55 2.80 2.75 -1.46
C LEU A 55 2.90 1.28 -1.80
N ILE A 56 3.11 0.97 -3.07
CA ILE A 56 3.21 -0.41 -3.54
C ILE A 56 4.48 -0.53 -4.35
N ARG A 57 5.33 -1.49 -3.98
CA ARG A 57 6.56 -1.68 -4.74
C ARG A 57 7.14 -3.06 -4.49
N ASN A 58 7.98 -3.50 -5.44
CA ASN A 58 8.72 -4.73 -5.29
C ASN A 58 9.77 -4.60 -4.22
N SER A 59 10.02 -5.70 -3.51
CA SER A 59 11.20 -5.79 -2.68
C SER A 59 12.43 -5.86 -3.58
N GLY A 60 13.53 -5.27 -3.13
CA GLY A 60 14.74 -5.25 -3.95
C GLY A 60 15.49 -6.57 -3.99
N THR A 61 15.28 -7.44 -3.01
CA THR A 61 16.08 -8.65 -2.90
C THR A 61 15.28 -9.94 -2.93
N GLU A 62 13.98 -9.86 -2.69
CA GLU A 62 13.14 -11.03 -2.61
C GLU A 62 11.91 -10.86 -3.48
N PRO A 63 11.31 -11.96 -3.95
CA PRO A 63 10.09 -11.86 -4.74
C PRO A 63 8.90 -11.55 -3.85
N LEU A 64 8.88 -10.35 -3.33
CA LEU A 64 7.82 -9.85 -2.47
C LEU A 64 7.28 -8.55 -3.03
N LEU A 65 5.97 -8.37 -2.88
CA LEU A 65 5.35 -7.09 -3.15
C LEU A 65 5.04 -6.44 -1.81
N ARG A 66 5.54 -5.24 -1.61
CA ARG A 66 5.31 -4.50 -0.38
C ARG A 66 4.17 -3.52 -0.57
N VAL A 67 3.17 -3.61 0.30
CA VAL A 67 1.99 -2.77 0.23
C VAL A 67 1.85 -2.04 1.56
N LEU A 68 2.00 -0.73 1.53
CA LEU A 68 1.84 0.11 2.71
C LEU A 68 0.59 0.95 2.51
N VAL A 69 -0.29 0.94 3.51
CA VAL A 69 -1.49 1.77 3.49
C VAL A 69 -1.52 2.59 4.76
N GLU A 70 -1.81 3.86 4.61
CA GLU A 70 -1.90 4.78 5.73
C GLU A 70 -3.13 5.65 5.55
N ALA A 71 -3.90 5.83 6.61
CA ALA A 71 -5.10 6.66 6.55
C ALA A 71 -5.33 7.31 7.90
N ARG A 72 -6.22 8.30 7.94
CA ARG A 72 -6.51 9.01 9.17
C ARG A 72 -7.14 8.13 10.23
N SER A 73 -8.02 7.24 9.82
CA SER A 73 -8.69 6.38 10.78
C SER A 73 -8.29 4.94 10.57
N GLN A 74 -8.33 4.20 11.67
CA GLN A 74 -8.05 2.77 11.63
C GLN A 74 -9.01 2.06 10.67
N GLU A 75 -10.28 2.43 10.74
CA GLU A 75 -11.30 1.80 9.91
C GLU A 75 -11.04 2.02 8.43
N SER A 76 -10.75 3.26 8.04
CA SER A 76 -10.45 3.56 6.65
C SER A 76 -9.23 2.82 6.16
N MET A 77 -8.20 2.78 7.01
CA MET A 77 -6.96 2.10 6.65
C MET A 77 -7.20 0.62 6.43
N GLU A 78 -7.94 -0.02 7.33
CA GLU A 78 -8.18 -1.44 7.22
C GLU A 78 -9.10 -1.77 6.05
N ASN A 79 -10.13 -0.97 5.83
CA ASN A 79 -11.04 -1.22 4.71
C ASN A 79 -10.32 -1.10 3.38
N PHE A 80 -9.55 -0.04 3.22
CA PHE A 80 -8.80 0.15 1.99
C PHE A 80 -7.79 -0.96 1.79
N SER A 81 -7.07 -1.30 2.86
CA SER A 81 -6.04 -2.33 2.79
C SER A 81 -6.63 -3.68 2.40
N GLU A 82 -7.73 -4.08 3.03
CA GLU A 82 -8.35 -5.36 2.74
C GLU A 82 -8.84 -5.44 1.30
N GLU A 83 -9.50 -4.39 0.84
CA GLU A 83 -10.00 -4.41 -0.52
C GLU A 83 -8.87 -4.39 -1.53
N LEU A 84 -7.84 -3.60 -1.28
CA LEU A 84 -6.70 -3.54 -2.17
C LEU A 84 -6.00 -4.88 -2.26
N LEU A 85 -5.77 -5.52 -1.11
CA LEU A 85 -5.12 -6.82 -1.10
C LEU A 85 -5.94 -7.88 -1.83
N SER A 86 -7.25 -7.82 -1.67
CA SER A 86 -8.13 -8.74 -2.38
C SER A 86 -8.00 -8.58 -3.89
N LYS A 87 -8.00 -7.34 -4.36
CA LYS A 87 -7.86 -7.08 -5.80
C LYS A 87 -6.50 -7.49 -6.34
N ILE A 88 -5.45 -7.25 -5.56
CA ILE A 88 -4.12 -7.64 -5.96
C ILE A 88 -4.02 -9.17 -6.05
N ASN A 89 -4.55 -9.86 -5.06
CA ASN A 89 -4.52 -11.31 -5.07
C ASN A 89 -5.28 -11.88 -6.25
N ASN A 90 -6.42 -11.29 -6.58
CA ASN A 90 -7.19 -11.74 -7.74
C ASN A 90 -6.41 -11.54 -9.03
N TYR A 91 -5.69 -10.44 -9.12
CA TYR A 91 -4.89 -10.20 -10.31
C TYR A 91 -3.72 -11.19 -10.43
N LEU A 92 -3.09 -11.52 -9.30
CA LEU A 92 -1.93 -12.39 -9.30
C LEU A 92 -2.29 -13.87 -9.49
N ASN A 93 -3.49 -14.24 -9.20
CA ASN A 93 -3.94 -15.63 -9.36
C ASN A 93 -4.80 -15.83 -10.64
#